data_aefd033f126d94c67f84abca94ae31a7
#
_entry.id   aefd033f126d94c67f84abca94ae31a7
#
_cell.length_a   1.000
_cell.length_b   1.000
_cell.length_c   1.000
_cell.angle_alpha   90.00
_cell.angle_beta   90.00
_cell.angle_gamma   90.00
#
_symmetry.space_group_name_H-M   'P 1'
#
loop_
_entity.id
_entity.type
_entity.pdbx_description
1 polymer ?
#
loop_
_entity_poly.entity_id
_entity_poly.type
_entity_poly.pdbx_seq_one_letter_code
_entity_poly.pdbx_strand_id
1 'polypeptide(L)'
;MKLRILYCLFLVAILLSACEKADKYNPSPRDNFEALWRILDENYCFFEFKNIDWDEVHDRYSLQINDQMSQYDLFDVLGKMLAELKDG
;
A
#
# COMPACT_ATOMS: atom_id res chain seq x y z
N MET A 1 -32.96 26.86 -18.63
CA MET A 1 -31.67 26.49 -19.25
C MET A 1 -30.48 26.93 -18.42
N LYS A 2 -30.44 28.13 -17.89
CA LYS A 2 -29.32 28.61 -17.08
C LYS A 2 -29.12 27.78 -15.79
N LEU A 3 -30.21 27.32 -15.20
CA LEU A 3 -30.16 26.52 -13.98
C LEU A 3 -29.49 25.14 -14.19
N ARG A 4 -29.69 24.54 -15.36
CA ARG A 4 -29.07 23.24 -15.67
C ARG A 4 -27.57 23.37 -15.86
N ILE A 5 -27.12 24.45 -16.51
CA ILE A 5 -25.69 24.68 -16.75
C ILE A 5 -24.99 24.90 -15.40
N LEU A 6 -25.57 25.71 -14.52
CA LEU A 6 -25.02 25.93 -13.19
C LEU A 6 -24.96 24.66 -12.36
N TYR A 7 -25.96 23.81 -12.47
CA TYR A 7 -26.02 22.55 -11.78
C TYR A 7 -24.91 21.57 -12.26
N CYS A 8 -24.73 21.50 -13.58
CA CYS A 8 -23.67 20.68 -14.16
C CYS A 8 -22.26 21.16 -13.76
N LEU A 9 -22.05 22.48 -13.75
CA LEU A 9 -20.77 23.04 -13.32
C LEU A 9 -20.50 22.75 -11.85
N PHE A 10 -21.51 22.79 -11.02
CA PHE A 10 -21.39 22.45 -9.60
C PHE A 10 -21.02 20.99 -9.38
N LEU A 11 -21.63 20.08 -10.13
CA LEU A 11 -21.33 18.66 -10.06
C LEU A 11 -19.89 18.37 -10.50
N VAL A 12 -19.43 19.00 -11.56
CA VAL A 12 -18.06 18.84 -12.06
C VAL A 12 -17.06 19.33 -11.01
N ALA A 13 -17.34 20.43 -10.35
CA ALA A 13 -16.49 20.96 -9.29
C ALA A 13 -16.36 20.00 -8.11
N ILE A 14 -17.45 19.33 -7.74
CA ILE A 14 -17.43 18.33 -6.66
C ILE A 14 -16.56 17.14 -7.06
N LEU A 15 -16.67 16.65 -8.29
CA LEU A 15 -15.88 15.54 -8.78
C LEU A 15 -14.38 15.86 -8.80
N LEU A 16 -14.01 17.06 -9.21
CA LEU A 16 -12.62 17.51 -9.21
C LEU A 16 -12.05 17.58 -7.80
N SER A 17 -12.84 18.05 -6.84
CA SER A 17 -12.42 18.11 -5.44
C SER A 17 -12.17 16.71 -4.87
N ALA A 18 -12.99 15.73 -5.23
CA ALA A 18 -12.80 14.35 -4.81
C ALA A 18 -11.50 13.78 -5.36
N CYS A 19 -11.16 14.07 -6.63
CA CYS A 19 -9.91 13.63 -7.24
C CYS A 19 -8.70 14.26 -6.55
N GLU A 20 -8.76 15.53 -6.20
CA GLU A 20 -7.67 16.19 -5.49
C GLU A 20 -7.39 15.55 -4.14
N LYS A 21 -8.42 15.14 -3.40
CA LYS A 21 -8.25 14.46 -2.12
C LYS A 21 -7.56 13.10 -2.29
N ALA A 22 -7.87 12.38 -3.36
CA ALA A 22 -7.23 11.10 -3.66
C ALA A 22 -5.75 11.32 -3.99
N ASP A 23 -5.41 12.37 -4.74
CA ASP A 23 -4.04 12.65 -5.13
C ASP A 23 -3.15 13.08 -3.97
N LYS A 24 -3.74 13.62 -2.89
CA LYS A 24 -2.99 14.06 -1.72
C LYS A 24 -2.56 12.92 -0.81
N TYR A 25 -3.16 11.76 -0.94
CA TYR A 25 -2.77 10.60 -0.15
C TYR A 25 -1.52 9.98 -0.75
N ASN A 26 -0.41 10.13 -0.04
CA ASN A 26 0.88 9.63 -0.48
C ASN A 26 1.55 8.90 0.69
N PRO A 27 1.32 7.60 0.83
CA PRO A 27 1.87 6.85 1.96
C PRO A 27 3.40 6.79 1.89
N SER A 28 4.04 6.80 3.05
CA SER A 28 5.49 6.65 3.15
C SER A 28 5.90 5.22 2.79
N PRO A 29 7.20 4.97 2.50
CA PRO A 29 7.67 3.60 2.30
C PRO A 29 7.33 2.67 3.45
N ARG A 30 7.42 3.14 4.69
CA ARG A 30 7.05 2.34 5.86
C ARG A 30 5.57 2.01 5.87
N ASP A 31 4.71 2.98 5.54
CA ASP A 31 3.27 2.74 5.48
C ASP A 31 2.93 1.67 4.46
N ASN A 32 3.58 1.70 3.28
CA ASN A 32 3.38 0.68 2.25
C ASN A 32 3.85 -0.69 2.71
N PHE A 33 5.00 -0.76 3.36
CA PHE A 33 5.54 -2.02 3.89
C PHE A 33 4.60 -2.63 4.93
N GLU A 34 4.18 -1.82 5.91
CA GLU A 34 3.30 -2.29 6.98
C GLU A 34 1.93 -2.73 6.43
N ALA A 35 1.40 -1.99 5.46
CA ALA A 35 0.11 -2.32 4.86
C ALA A 35 0.18 -3.66 4.13
N LEU A 36 1.21 -3.90 3.33
CA LEU A 36 1.37 -5.15 2.61
C LEU A 36 1.57 -6.32 3.57
N TRP A 37 2.43 -6.15 4.57
CA TRP A 37 2.68 -7.19 5.57
C TRP A 37 1.38 -7.57 6.29
N ARG A 38 0.58 -6.56 6.70
CA ARG A 38 -0.67 -6.78 7.42
C ARG A 38 -1.71 -7.48 6.55
N ILE A 39 -1.82 -7.07 5.28
CA ILE A 39 -2.77 -7.70 4.35
C ILE A 39 -2.46 -9.18 4.23
N LEU A 40 -1.21 -9.55 4.09
CA LEU A 40 -0.81 -10.94 4.00
C LEU A 40 -0.99 -11.67 5.32
N ASP A 41 -0.69 -11.02 6.43
CA ASP A 41 -0.87 -11.61 7.76
C ASP A 41 -2.33 -11.99 8.01
N GLU A 42 -3.27 -11.14 7.58
CA GLU A 42 -4.70 -11.36 7.81
C GLU A 42 -5.32 -12.34 6.81
N ASN A 43 -4.79 -12.44 5.60
CA ASN A 43 -5.45 -13.15 4.50
C ASN A 43 -4.73 -14.39 4.03
N TYR A 44 -3.43 -14.53 4.26
CA TYR A 44 -2.67 -15.68 3.79
C TYR A 44 -2.78 -16.82 4.81
N CYS A 45 -3.34 -17.95 4.39
CA CYS A 45 -3.68 -19.04 5.30
C CYS A 45 -2.64 -20.17 5.34
N PHE A 46 -1.51 -20.03 4.64
CA PHE A 46 -0.53 -21.11 4.52
C PHE A 46 0.73 -20.91 5.37
N PHE A 47 0.75 -19.94 6.27
CA PHE A 47 1.93 -19.70 7.11
C PHE A 47 2.26 -20.91 7.98
N GLU A 48 1.28 -21.49 8.64
CA GLU A 48 1.49 -22.68 9.48
C GLU A 48 1.87 -23.89 8.64
N PHE A 49 1.23 -24.07 7.50
CA PHE A 49 1.49 -25.18 6.61
C PHE A 49 2.92 -25.15 6.07
N LYS A 50 3.41 -23.96 5.71
CA LYS A 50 4.75 -23.78 5.17
C LYS A 50 5.80 -23.53 6.25
N ASN A 51 5.38 -23.50 7.51
CA ASN A 51 6.29 -23.27 8.65
C ASN A 51 7.01 -21.93 8.54
N ILE A 52 6.26 -20.88 8.16
CA ILE A 52 6.79 -19.52 8.02
C ILE A 52 6.42 -18.71 9.26
N ASP A 53 7.42 -18.13 9.92
CA ASP A 53 7.21 -17.16 11.00
C ASP A 53 7.12 -15.78 10.37
N TRP A 54 5.89 -15.32 10.11
CA TRP A 54 5.64 -14.07 9.41
C TRP A 54 6.02 -12.85 10.25
N ASP A 55 5.94 -12.95 11.57
CA ASP A 55 6.39 -11.88 12.48
C ASP A 55 7.91 -11.69 12.38
N GLU A 56 8.65 -12.77 12.30
CA GLU A 56 10.11 -12.71 12.13
C GLU A 56 10.47 -12.10 10.76
N VAL A 57 9.71 -12.43 9.72
CA VAL A 57 9.88 -11.83 8.39
C VAL A 57 9.68 -10.31 8.48
N HIS A 58 8.65 -9.87 9.20
CA HIS A 58 8.42 -8.43 9.41
C HIS A 58 9.63 -7.76 10.03
N ASP A 59 10.14 -8.33 11.13
CA ASP A 59 11.25 -7.73 11.87
C ASP A 59 12.50 -7.64 11.00
N ARG A 60 12.78 -8.69 10.23
CA ARG A 60 13.96 -8.76 9.39
C ARG A 60 13.92 -7.74 8.25
N TYR A 61 12.79 -7.64 7.55
CA TYR A 61 12.67 -6.71 6.43
C TYR A 61 12.38 -5.28 6.87
N SER A 62 11.79 -5.09 8.05
CA SER A 62 11.55 -3.76 8.60
C SER A 62 12.85 -2.96 8.74
N LEU A 63 13.95 -3.63 9.04
CA LEU A 63 15.25 -2.98 9.18
C LEU A 63 15.75 -2.39 7.86
N GLN A 64 15.24 -2.85 6.72
CA GLN A 64 15.62 -2.37 5.40
C GLN A 64 14.77 -1.21 4.92
N ILE A 65 13.74 -0.82 5.67
CA ILE A 65 12.81 0.24 5.29
C ILE A 65 13.23 1.55 5.94
N ASN A 66 13.26 2.62 5.12
CA ASN A 66 13.39 3.98 5.62
C ASN A 66 12.53 4.91 4.76
N ASP A 67 12.16 6.07 5.31
CA ASP A 67 11.20 6.96 4.65
C ASP A 67 11.82 7.77 3.52
N GLN A 68 13.14 7.70 3.35
CA GLN A 68 13.86 8.41 2.31
C GLN A 68 14.21 7.51 1.12
N MET A 69 13.89 6.23 1.19
CA MET A 69 14.22 5.30 0.12
C MET A 69 13.36 5.56 -1.13
N SER A 70 13.90 5.22 -2.30
CA SER A 70 13.17 5.35 -3.55
C SER A 70 12.08 4.27 -3.66
N GLN A 71 11.13 4.49 -4.59
CA GLN A 71 10.11 3.48 -4.87
C GLN A 71 10.73 2.19 -5.40
N TYR A 72 11.82 2.29 -6.18
CA TYR A 72 12.51 1.12 -6.70
C TYR A 72 13.12 0.29 -5.57
N ASP A 73 13.74 0.97 -4.60
CA ASP A 73 14.32 0.29 -3.45
C ASP A 73 13.23 -0.36 -2.60
N LEU A 74 12.11 0.34 -2.41
CA LEU A 74 10.97 -0.20 -1.68
C LEU A 74 10.44 -1.46 -2.36
N PHE A 75 10.21 -1.42 -3.68
CA PHE A 75 9.71 -2.58 -4.42
C PHE A 75 10.67 -3.75 -4.36
N ASP A 76 11.98 -3.49 -4.35
CA ASP A 76 12.97 -4.54 -4.20
C ASP A 76 12.83 -5.26 -2.86
N VAL A 77 12.68 -4.50 -1.77
CA VAL A 77 12.48 -5.07 -0.43
C VAL A 77 11.17 -5.84 -0.35
N LEU A 78 10.08 -5.26 -0.88
CA LEU A 78 8.78 -5.94 -0.87
C LEU A 78 8.81 -7.23 -1.68
N GLY A 79 9.51 -7.22 -2.82
CA GLY A 79 9.67 -8.42 -3.64
C GLY A 79 10.41 -9.53 -2.91
N LYS A 80 11.46 -9.19 -2.18
CA LYS A 80 12.21 -10.14 -1.37
C LYS A 80 11.35 -10.70 -0.24
N MET A 81 10.55 -9.84 0.40
CA MET A 81 9.63 -10.28 1.44
C MET A 81 8.61 -11.28 0.89
N LEU A 82 8.03 -10.98 -0.28
CA LEU A 82 7.08 -11.89 -0.93
C LEU A 82 7.72 -13.21 -1.34
N ALA A 83 9.00 -13.20 -1.71
CA ALA A 83 9.72 -14.42 -2.07
C ALA A 83 9.83 -15.41 -0.90
N GLU A 84 9.76 -14.92 0.34
CA GLU A 84 9.75 -15.80 1.52
C GLU A 84 8.55 -16.74 1.50
N LEU A 85 7.43 -16.30 0.90
CA LEU A 85 6.23 -17.14 0.80
C LEU A 85 6.42 -18.32 -0.15
N LYS A 86 7.28 -18.18 -1.16
CA LYS A 86 7.56 -19.25 -2.11
C LYS A 86 8.54 -20.26 -1.57
N ASP A 87 9.48 -19.79 -0.77
CA ASP A 87 10.58 -20.63 -0.26
C ASP A 87 10.20 -21.39 1.01
N GLY A 88 9.13 -20.94 1.65
CA GLY A 88 8.62 -21.62 2.82
C GLY A 88 7.75 -22.82 2.45
#